data_39a6d0fa61852c1c2f55ee7b35f4e382
#
_entry.id   39a6d0fa61852c1c2f55ee7b35f4e382
#
_cell.length_a   1.000
_cell.length_b   1.000
_cell.length_c   1.000
_cell.angle_alpha   90.00
_cell.angle_beta   90.00
_cell.angle_gamma   90.00
#
_symmetry.space_group_name_H-M   'P 1'
#
loop_
_entity.id
_entity.type
_entity.pdbx_description
1 polymer ?
#
loop_
_entity_poly.entity_id
_entity_poly.type
_entity_poly.pdbx_seq_one_letter_code
_entity_poly.pdbx_strand_id
1 'polypeptide(L)'
;MVHFVSAIRGHPASRPVSITANQQRTLLRLLAALQPHWRRDRALPSRIQSLLTRERAFGSRDRRLYRELLYTAIRHLPWIEPWLASDPAEAVRRLAWLAADLPATAAFRAAFATGSPADGDPVELIPAWFRPHCPEAFAPAEAAALLRRAPLWLRLQTDAPGAGAVEAEFAARGWTWERSAVLTDALALRTEADVTTTNAWKEGSIEIQDLGSQLILASVGIEPGRRWLDACAGAGGKTLQLARLLGAAGSVDAFDIRASALDELRQRSNRIARSPRHPLNDRGIGTIRILPPASPEGAYDGVLVDAPCSGSGTWRRSPHLKWITTEGEIDRAAALQRTLLADFSRWVGPGGRLVYATCSLSSRENEAVVAEFLAAHGEFEPAPWTQPFEALARGAGRLILPSRYDTDGFFVASLRRR
;
A
#
# COMPACT_ATOMS: atom_id res chain seq x y z
N MET A 1 28.77 76.47 21.64
CA MET A 1 29.07 75.22 20.93
C MET A 1 28.65 74.07 21.82
N VAL A 2 27.51 73.49 21.50
CA VAL A 2 26.95 72.34 22.25
C VAL A 2 26.93 71.12 21.31
N HIS A 3 27.74 70.14 21.64
CA HIS A 3 27.80 68.87 20.85
C HIS A 3 26.64 68.00 21.29
N PHE A 4 25.72 67.66 20.35
CA PHE A 4 24.75 66.61 20.47
C PHE A 4 25.41 65.28 20.08
N VAL A 5 25.57 64.37 21.04
CA VAL A 5 25.93 62.97 20.79
C VAL A 5 24.64 62.18 20.56
N SER A 6 24.44 61.80 19.33
CA SER A 6 23.33 60.92 18.93
C SER A 6 23.64 59.45 19.33
N ALA A 7 22.89 58.93 20.31
CA ALA A 7 22.96 57.52 20.70
C ALA A 7 22.19 56.67 19.67
N ILE A 8 22.94 55.94 18.83
CA ILE A 8 22.39 54.92 17.95
C ILE A 8 21.96 53.70 18.82
N ARG A 9 20.65 53.55 19.02
CA ARG A 9 20.09 52.31 19.60
C ARG A 9 20.30 51.17 18.62
N GLY A 10 21.25 50.31 18.89
CA GLY A 10 21.42 49.02 18.18
C GLY A 10 20.20 48.13 18.43
N HIS A 11 19.51 47.73 17.36
CA HIS A 11 18.53 46.64 17.41
C HIS A 11 19.27 45.37 17.87
N PRO A 12 18.72 44.58 18.81
CA PRO A 12 19.32 43.32 19.16
C PRO A 12 19.23 42.40 17.92
N ALA A 13 20.37 42.06 17.36
CA ALA A 13 20.49 41.05 16.32
C ALA A 13 19.86 39.75 16.83
N SER A 14 18.79 39.30 16.20
CA SER A 14 18.17 38.02 16.50
C SER A 14 19.23 36.93 16.34
N ARG A 15 19.56 36.21 17.43
CA ARG A 15 20.45 35.04 17.38
C ARG A 15 19.99 34.09 16.28
N PRO A 16 20.87 33.60 15.42
CA PRO A 16 20.47 32.61 14.41
C PRO A 16 19.86 31.40 15.10
N VAL A 17 18.61 31.11 14.76
CA VAL A 17 17.89 29.91 15.27
C VAL A 17 18.66 28.69 14.82
N SER A 18 19.07 27.83 15.75
CA SER A 18 19.77 26.59 15.37
C SER A 18 18.90 25.76 14.42
N ILE A 19 19.52 25.03 13.50
CA ILE A 19 18.83 24.13 12.55
C ILE A 19 17.86 23.20 13.31
N THR A 20 18.28 22.68 14.44
CA THR A 20 17.53 21.79 15.33
C THR A 20 16.26 22.49 15.86
N ALA A 21 16.40 23.70 16.41
CA ALA A 21 15.24 24.45 16.94
C ALA A 21 14.25 24.81 15.83
N ASN A 22 14.72 25.04 14.61
CA ASN A 22 13.85 25.27 13.46
C ASN A 22 13.12 24.01 13.02
N GLN A 23 13.80 22.85 13.01
CA GLN A 23 13.17 21.55 12.68
C GLN A 23 12.09 21.19 13.69
N GLN A 24 12.34 21.33 14.98
CA GLN A 24 11.35 21.10 16.04
C GLN A 24 10.11 21.99 15.85
N ARG A 25 10.31 23.28 15.69
CA ARG A 25 9.22 24.25 15.51
C ARG A 25 8.39 23.93 14.26
N THR A 26 9.06 23.61 13.17
CA THR A 26 8.41 23.25 11.90
C THR A 26 7.59 21.99 12.05
N LEU A 27 8.14 20.93 12.67
CA LEU A 27 7.43 19.68 12.91
C LEU A 27 6.16 19.90 13.74
N LEU A 28 6.27 20.63 14.87
CA LEU A 28 5.12 20.91 15.74
C LEU A 28 4.03 21.71 15.01
N ARG A 29 4.41 22.69 14.18
CA ARG A 29 3.46 23.43 13.34
C ARG A 29 2.75 22.53 12.34
N LEU A 30 3.47 21.60 11.68
CA LEU A 30 2.89 20.65 10.74
C LEU A 30 1.94 19.66 11.43
N LEU A 31 2.31 19.18 12.61
CA LEU A 31 1.46 18.29 13.43
C LEU A 31 0.17 19.02 13.86
N ALA A 32 0.28 20.25 14.34
CA ALA A 32 -0.88 21.06 14.71
C ALA A 32 -1.84 21.28 13.53
N ALA A 33 -1.31 21.47 12.31
CA ALA A 33 -2.13 21.62 11.10
C ALA A 33 -2.85 20.32 10.70
N LEU A 34 -2.30 19.14 11.04
CA LEU A 34 -2.90 17.84 10.71
C LEU A 34 -3.80 17.30 11.81
N GLN A 35 -3.58 17.68 13.07
CA GLN A 35 -4.30 17.16 14.24
C GLN A 35 -5.83 17.16 14.08
N PRO A 36 -6.47 18.21 13.55
CA PRO A 36 -7.92 18.21 13.35
C PRO A 36 -8.42 17.18 12.34
N HIS A 37 -7.56 16.55 11.57
CA HIS A 37 -7.89 15.71 10.42
C HIS A 37 -7.54 14.22 10.59
N TRP A 38 -6.53 13.88 11.39
CA TRP A 38 -5.93 12.53 11.40
C TRP A 38 -6.84 11.40 11.91
N ARG A 39 -7.98 11.73 12.60
CA ARG A 39 -8.98 10.75 13.05
C ARG A 39 -10.28 10.78 12.24
N ARG A 40 -10.33 11.50 11.10
CA ARG A 40 -11.58 11.68 10.33
C ARG A 40 -11.42 11.88 8.83
N ASP A 41 -10.21 12.15 8.35
CA ASP A 41 -10.00 12.47 6.93
C ASP A 41 -9.37 11.29 6.19
N ARG A 42 -10.15 10.62 5.34
CA ARG A 42 -9.65 9.55 4.47
C ARG A 42 -8.64 10.06 3.43
N ALA A 43 -8.70 11.34 3.07
CA ALA A 43 -7.75 11.98 2.16
C ALA A 43 -6.50 12.51 2.87
N LEU A 44 -6.23 12.10 4.13
CA LEU A 44 -5.08 12.56 4.92
C LEU A 44 -3.73 12.45 4.17
N PRO A 45 -3.42 11.39 3.39
CA PRO A 45 -2.20 11.33 2.59
C PRO A 45 -2.07 12.47 1.58
N SER A 46 -3.15 12.81 0.87
CA SER A 46 -3.18 13.93 -0.08
C SER A 46 -3.04 15.28 0.64
N ARG A 47 -3.63 15.40 1.82
CA ARG A 47 -3.46 16.58 2.68
C ARG A 47 -2.02 16.76 3.13
N ILE A 48 -1.35 15.70 3.59
CA ILE A 48 0.08 15.72 3.94
C ILE A 48 0.91 16.14 2.73
N GLN A 49 0.67 15.55 1.56
CA GLN A 49 1.38 15.90 0.34
C GLN A 49 1.19 17.38 -0.01
N SER A 50 -0.04 17.87 0.04
CA SER A 50 -0.35 19.30 -0.24
C SER A 50 0.31 20.23 0.77
N LEU A 51 0.30 19.86 2.06
CA LEU A 51 0.94 20.64 3.12
C LEU A 51 2.44 20.76 2.88
N LEU A 52 3.13 19.67 2.59
CA LEU A 52 4.57 19.65 2.34
C LEU A 52 4.96 20.34 1.02
N THR A 53 4.09 20.31 0.01
CA THR A 53 4.34 20.95 -1.30
C THR A 53 4.18 22.47 -1.21
N ARG A 54 3.25 22.98 -0.40
CA ARG A 54 3.01 24.42 -0.19
C ARG A 54 4.18 25.11 0.51
N GLU A 55 4.98 24.40 1.28
CA GLU A 55 6.16 24.92 1.96
C GLU A 55 7.30 25.12 0.94
N ARG A 56 7.36 26.32 0.38
CA ARG A 56 8.35 26.68 -0.67
C ARG A 56 9.80 26.56 -0.20
N ALA A 57 10.05 26.72 1.09
CA ALA A 57 11.38 26.60 1.70
C ALA A 57 11.88 25.16 1.80
N PHE A 58 11.00 24.14 1.62
CA PHE A 58 11.40 22.75 1.75
C PHE A 58 12.08 22.23 0.48
N GLY A 59 13.32 21.78 0.63
CA GLY A 59 14.00 20.93 -0.35
C GLY A 59 13.45 19.50 -0.34
N SER A 60 13.98 18.67 -1.23
CA SER A 60 13.60 17.25 -1.32
C SER A 60 13.90 16.49 -0.02
N ARG A 61 15.00 16.83 0.67
CA ARG A 61 15.39 16.23 1.95
C ARG A 61 14.39 16.57 3.06
N ASP A 62 13.99 17.84 3.17
CA ASP A 62 13.03 18.29 4.18
C ASP A 62 11.67 17.62 3.98
N ARG A 63 11.20 17.55 2.72
CA ARG A 63 9.93 16.89 2.41
C ARG A 63 9.95 15.42 2.77
N ARG A 64 11.06 14.70 2.58
CA ARG A 64 11.21 13.30 3.00
C ARG A 64 11.22 13.19 4.52
N LEU A 65 12.01 14.02 5.21
CA LEU A 65 12.06 14.06 6.67
C LEU A 65 10.68 14.25 7.28
N TYR A 66 10.00 15.36 6.93
CA TYR A 66 8.71 15.68 7.54
C TYR A 66 7.62 14.69 7.14
N ARG A 67 7.64 14.15 5.93
CA ARG A 67 6.72 13.08 5.54
C ARG A 67 6.87 11.88 6.47
N GLU A 68 8.08 11.40 6.69
CA GLU A 68 8.34 10.24 7.58
C GLU A 68 7.91 10.53 9.01
N LEU A 69 8.24 11.70 9.56
CA LEU A 69 7.86 12.09 10.92
C LEU A 69 6.35 12.21 11.09
N LEU A 70 5.63 12.76 10.11
CA LEU A 70 4.17 12.87 10.14
C LEU A 70 3.50 11.49 10.07
N TYR A 71 3.97 10.60 9.19
CA TYR A 71 3.47 9.23 9.15
C TYR A 71 3.81 8.44 10.41
N THR A 72 4.98 8.69 11.02
CA THR A 72 5.36 8.12 12.33
C THR A 72 4.41 8.58 13.42
N ALA A 73 4.08 9.86 13.47
CA ALA A 73 3.11 10.39 14.43
C ALA A 73 1.75 9.73 14.27
N ILE A 74 1.24 9.64 13.03
CA ILE A 74 -0.07 9.01 12.76
C ILE A 74 -0.05 7.52 13.11
N ARG A 75 1.04 6.83 12.87
CA ARG A 75 1.20 5.41 13.22
C ARG A 75 1.13 5.15 14.72
N HIS A 76 1.62 6.12 15.53
CA HIS A 76 1.76 6.01 16.98
C HIS A 76 0.92 7.07 17.72
N LEU A 77 -0.25 7.46 17.20
CA LEU A 77 -1.07 8.55 17.76
C LEU A 77 -1.28 8.45 19.28
N PRO A 78 -1.66 7.30 19.88
CA PRO A 78 -1.86 7.21 21.32
C PRO A 78 -0.61 7.55 22.16
N TRP A 79 0.58 7.32 21.61
CA TRP A 79 1.84 7.59 22.32
C TRP A 79 2.38 9.00 22.08
N ILE A 80 1.87 9.73 21.08
CA ILE A 80 2.35 11.05 20.68
C ILE A 80 1.36 12.16 21.03
N GLU A 81 0.08 11.95 20.73
CA GLU A 81 -0.97 12.98 20.84
C GLU A 81 -1.09 13.61 22.23
N PRO A 82 -1.01 12.84 23.36
CA PRO A 82 -1.10 13.42 24.69
C PRO A 82 0.01 14.45 25.00
N TRP A 83 1.19 14.24 24.42
CA TRP A 83 2.36 15.08 24.64
C TRP A 83 2.37 16.36 23.81
N LEU A 84 1.60 16.44 22.74
CA LEU A 84 1.59 17.63 21.87
C LEU A 84 1.13 18.90 22.61
N ALA A 85 0.25 18.77 23.59
CA ALA A 85 -0.25 19.89 24.39
C ALA A 85 0.50 20.05 25.72
N SER A 86 0.84 18.93 26.39
CA SER A 86 1.42 18.94 27.74
C SER A 86 2.93 19.17 27.74
N ASP A 87 3.66 18.51 26.82
CA ASP A 87 5.11 18.63 26.65
C ASP A 87 5.50 18.41 25.18
N PRO A 88 5.46 19.44 24.33
CA PRO A 88 5.83 19.31 22.92
C PRO A 88 7.27 18.85 22.69
N ALA A 89 8.20 19.08 23.64
CA ALA A 89 9.58 18.57 23.51
C ALA A 89 9.63 17.06 23.66
N GLU A 90 8.85 16.52 24.58
CA GLU A 90 8.70 15.06 24.76
C GLU A 90 8.05 14.42 23.53
N ALA A 91 7.02 15.04 22.92
CA ALA A 91 6.44 14.56 21.67
C ALA A 91 7.49 14.45 20.55
N VAL A 92 8.37 15.45 20.40
CA VAL A 92 9.45 15.46 19.42
C VAL A 92 10.49 14.37 19.74
N ARG A 93 10.85 14.21 21.00
CA ARG A 93 11.78 13.18 21.47
C ARG A 93 11.25 11.77 21.13
N ARG A 94 9.98 11.50 21.44
CA ARG A 94 9.32 10.22 21.11
C ARG A 94 9.28 9.97 19.61
N LEU A 95 8.94 10.97 18.81
CA LEU A 95 8.95 10.89 17.36
C LEU A 95 10.34 10.57 16.81
N ALA A 96 11.39 11.13 17.38
CA ALA A 96 12.75 10.85 16.98
C ALA A 96 13.15 9.39 17.27
N TRP A 97 12.71 8.82 18.39
CA TRP A 97 12.91 7.39 18.70
C TRP A 97 12.13 6.46 17.79
N LEU A 98 10.88 6.79 17.49
CA LEU A 98 9.95 5.95 16.71
C LEU A 98 10.17 6.06 15.19
N ALA A 99 10.82 7.15 14.73
CA ALA A 99 11.07 7.35 13.31
C ALA A 99 11.99 6.26 12.75
N ALA A 100 11.68 5.79 11.55
CA ALA A 100 12.52 4.83 10.84
C ALA A 100 13.95 5.35 10.66
N ASP A 101 14.92 4.47 10.74
CA ASP A 101 16.34 4.78 10.51
C ASP A 101 16.61 4.90 9.02
N LEU A 102 16.55 6.13 8.53
CA LEU A 102 16.68 6.49 7.12
C LEU A 102 17.67 7.65 6.97
N PRO A 103 18.31 7.80 5.81
CA PRO A 103 19.18 8.96 5.56
C PRO A 103 18.47 10.30 5.78
N ALA A 104 17.16 10.38 5.52
CA ALA A 104 16.35 11.59 5.74
C ALA A 104 16.13 11.90 7.22
N THR A 105 16.02 10.89 8.10
CA THR A 105 15.73 11.05 9.53
C THR A 105 16.96 11.02 10.42
N ALA A 106 18.11 10.54 9.95
CA ALA A 106 19.30 10.29 10.75
C ALA A 106 19.74 11.51 11.60
N ALA A 107 19.85 12.69 10.99
CA ALA A 107 20.24 13.91 11.71
C ALA A 107 19.21 14.34 12.76
N PHE A 108 17.92 14.17 12.46
CA PHE A 108 16.82 14.48 13.40
C PHE A 108 16.84 13.50 14.58
N ARG A 109 16.99 12.22 14.32
CA ARG A 109 17.12 11.18 15.36
C ARG A 109 18.34 11.45 16.26
N ALA A 110 19.49 11.72 15.67
CA ALA A 110 20.71 12.05 16.43
C ALA A 110 20.54 13.28 17.34
N ALA A 111 19.75 14.25 16.91
CA ALA A 111 19.53 15.48 17.67
C ALA A 111 18.50 15.35 18.79
N PHE A 112 17.45 14.51 18.60
CA PHE A 112 16.28 14.50 19.47
C PHE A 112 16.01 13.14 20.16
N ALA A 113 16.52 12.02 19.67
CA ALA A 113 16.31 10.71 20.30
C ALA A 113 17.23 10.55 21.53
N THR A 114 17.03 11.39 22.54
CA THR A 114 17.82 11.40 23.79
C THR A 114 17.09 10.62 24.90
N GLY A 115 17.82 10.18 25.93
CA GLY A 115 17.26 9.44 27.06
C GLY A 115 16.79 8.03 26.69
N SER A 116 15.80 7.54 27.39
CA SER A 116 15.21 6.21 27.13
C SER A 116 14.35 6.22 25.88
N PRO A 117 14.28 5.08 25.14
CA PRO A 117 13.34 4.92 24.03
C PRO A 117 11.89 5.25 24.44
N ALA A 118 11.09 5.67 23.46
CA ALA A 118 9.65 5.71 23.63
C ALA A 118 9.13 4.27 23.50
N ASP A 119 8.97 3.60 24.60
CA ASP A 119 8.52 2.22 24.69
C ASP A 119 7.05 2.15 25.10
N GLY A 120 6.41 1.10 24.68
CA GLY A 120 5.04 0.70 24.95
C GLY A 120 4.75 -0.61 24.23
N ASP A 121 3.68 -1.26 24.59
CA ASP A 121 3.26 -2.49 23.89
C ASP A 121 2.66 -2.12 22.53
N PRO A 122 3.25 -2.56 21.39
CA PRO A 122 2.68 -2.36 20.06
C PRO A 122 1.21 -2.73 19.92
N VAL A 123 0.74 -3.69 20.72
CA VAL A 123 -0.67 -4.13 20.76
C VAL A 123 -1.62 -2.98 21.16
N GLU A 124 -1.18 -2.06 22.00
CA GLU A 124 -1.98 -0.88 22.41
C GLU A 124 -2.26 0.08 21.24
N LEU A 125 -1.45 0.01 20.18
CA LEU A 125 -1.61 0.82 18.99
C LEU A 125 -2.57 0.20 17.96
N ILE A 126 -3.15 -0.98 18.26
CA ILE A 126 -4.21 -1.58 17.46
C ILE A 126 -5.54 -1.31 18.16
N PRO A 127 -6.56 -0.74 17.49
CA PRO A 127 -7.84 -0.47 18.11
C PRO A 127 -8.45 -1.74 18.73
N ALA A 128 -8.75 -1.72 20.02
CA ALA A 128 -9.21 -2.90 20.77
C ALA A 128 -10.49 -3.53 20.18
N TRP A 129 -11.37 -2.71 19.60
CA TRP A 129 -12.58 -3.16 18.92
C TRP A 129 -12.31 -4.07 17.72
N PHE A 130 -11.10 -4.02 17.13
CA PHE A 130 -10.74 -4.84 15.98
C PHE A 130 -10.39 -6.30 16.37
N ARG A 131 -10.19 -6.61 17.64
CA ARG A 131 -9.82 -7.97 18.11
C ARG A 131 -10.78 -9.07 17.66
N PRO A 132 -12.11 -8.91 17.68
CA PRO A 132 -13.03 -9.92 17.16
C PRO A 132 -12.92 -10.15 15.66
N HIS A 133 -12.41 -9.17 14.90
CA HIS A 133 -12.25 -9.26 13.45
C HIS A 133 -10.99 -10.03 13.03
N CYS A 134 -9.90 -9.86 13.76
CA CYS A 134 -8.62 -10.53 13.51
C CYS A 134 -7.82 -10.63 14.82
N PRO A 135 -8.01 -11.68 15.63
CA PRO A 135 -7.26 -11.88 16.88
C PRO A 135 -5.74 -11.92 16.66
N GLU A 136 -5.29 -12.45 15.51
CA GLU A 136 -3.87 -12.58 15.16
C GLU A 136 -3.18 -11.22 15.04
N ALA A 137 -3.88 -10.17 14.62
CA ALA A 137 -3.32 -8.82 14.56
C ALA A 137 -2.79 -8.33 15.92
N PHE A 138 -3.26 -8.94 17.00
CA PHE A 138 -2.85 -8.64 18.39
C PHE A 138 -1.73 -9.55 18.90
N ALA A 139 -1.23 -10.48 18.10
CA ALA A 139 0.02 -11.16 18.42
C ALA A 139 1.20 -10.17 18.33
N PRO A 140 2.18 -10.21 19.25
CA PRO A 140 3.25 -9.22 19.31
C PRO A 140 4.00 -9.03 17.97
N ALA A 141 4.26 -10.11 17.24
CA ALA A 141 4.93 -10.05 15.93
C ALA A 141 4.08 -9.35 14.87
N GLU A 142 2.77 -9.61 14.83
CA GLU A 142 1.86 -8.98 13.88
C GLU A 142 1.60 -7.52 14.21
N ALA A 143 1.39 -7.20 15.49
CA ALA A 143 1.25 -5.84 15.96
C ALA A 143 2.49 -5.00 15.57
N ALA A 144 3.69 -5.53 15.83
CA ALA A 144 4.93 -4.89 15.43
C ALA A 144 5.06 -4.73 13.90
N ALA A 145 4.62 -5.74 13.12
CA ALA A 145 4.65 -5.67 11.67
C ALA A 145 3.69 -4.61 11.10
N LEU A 146 2.49 -4.49 11.66
CA LEU A 146 1.50 -3.46 11.29
C LEU A 146 1.96 -2.03 11.61
N LEU A 147 2.93 -1.87 12.51
CA LEU A 147 3.49 -0.58 12.90
C LEU A 147 4.78 -0.22 12.16
N ARG A 148 5.44 -1.18 11.52
CA ARG A 148 6.64 -0.91 10.73
C ARG A 148 6.28 -0.17 9.43
N ARG A 149 7.24 0.64 8.94
CA ARG A 149 7.15 1.22 7.60
C ARG A 149 7.12 0.09 6.56
N ALA A 150 6.13 0.15 5.65
CA ALA A 150 6.03 -0.82 4.56
C ALA A 150 7.24 -0.68 3.61
N PRO A 151 7.88 -1.77 3.18
CA PRO A 151 8.87 -1.72 2.12
C PRO A 151 8.24 -1.34 0.79
N LEU A 152 9.05 -0.87 -0.14
CA LEU A 152 8.63 -0.66 -1.51
C LEU A 152 8.81 -1.95 -2.29
N TRP A 153 7.73 -2.71 -2.41
CA TRP A 153 7.71 -3.89 -3.27
C TRP A 153 7.48 -3.52 -4.73
N LEU A 154 8.26 -4.13 -5.58
CA LEU A 154 8.19 -4.02 -7.04
C LEU A 154 7.90 -5.40 -7.63
N ARG A 155 7.05 -5.43 -8.64
CA ARG A 155 6.84 -6.61 -9.46
C ARG A 155 7.58 -6.44 -10.78
N LEU A 156 8.38 -7.42 -11.14
CA LEU A 156 9.01 -7.50 -12.47
C LEU A 156 7.95 -7.84 -13.53
N GLN A 157 7.88 -7.01 -14.57
CA GLN A 157 7.01 -7.18 -15.72
C GLN A 157 7.78 -7.70 -16.95
N THR A 158 8.90 -8.38 -16.73
CA THR A 158 9.85 -8.76 -17.74
C THR A 158 10.33 -10.19 -17.53
N ASP A 159 10.99 -10.79 -18.50
CA ASP A 159 11.65 -12.09 -18.41
C ASP A 159 13.01 -12.00 -17.65
N ALA A 160 13.70 -13.13 -17.53
CA ALA A 160 14.95 -13.19 -16.80
C ALA A 160 16.06 -12.26 -17.31
N PRO A 161 16.32 -12.12 -18.66
CA PRO A 161 17.26 -11.12 -19.16
C PRO A 161 16.87 -9.70 -18.82
N GLY A 162 15.60 -9.34 -18.95
CA GLY A 162 15.09 -8.02 -18.57
C GLY A 162 15.17 -7.76 -17.06
N ALA A 163 14.95 -8.77 -16.22
CA ALA A 163 15.16 -8.68 -14.78
C ALA A 163 16.60 -8.33 -14.43
N GLY A 164 17.57 -8.97 -15.09
CA GLY A 164 18.99 -8.63 -14.96
C GLY A 164 19.30 -7.18 -15.34
N ALA A 165 18.65 -6.64 -16.39
CA ALA A 165 18.81 -5.23 -16.79
C ALA A 165 18.24 -4.26 -15.73
N VAL A 166 17.10 -4.58 -15.10
CA VAL A 166 16.52 -3.81 -13.99
C VAL A 166 17.49 -3.77 -12.80
N GLU A 167 18.01 -4.92 -12.41
CA GLU A 167 18.96 -5.02 -11.29
C GLU A 167 20.28 -4.30 -11.58
N ALA A 168 20.79 -4.37 -12.82
CA ALA A 168 21.96 -3.62 -13.25
C ALA A 168 21.73 -2.10 -13.17
N GLU A 169 20.54 -1.61 -13.56
CA GLU A 169 20.18 -0.20 -13.41
C GLU A 169 20.15 0.22 -11.93
N PHE A 170 19.62 -0.62 -11.04
CA PHE A 170 19.58 -0.34 -9.60
C PHE A 170 20.99 -0.31 -9.01
N ALA A 171 21.84 -1.27 -9.37
CA ALA A 171 23.24 -1.32 -8.95
C ALA A 171 24.02 -0.07 -9.39
N ALA A 172 23.84 0.36 -10.66
CA ALA A 172 24.50 1.56 -11.19
C ALA A 172 24.07 2.85 -10.47
N ARG A 173 22.88 2.86 -9.85
CA ARG A 173 22.39 3.96 -9.01
C ARG A 173 22.81 3.84 -7.54
N GLY A 174 23.51 2.78 -7.15
CA GLY A 174 23.89 2.49 -5.78
C GLY A 174 22.69 2.09 -4.90
N TRP A 175 21.60 1.58 -5.50
CA TRP A 175 20.44 1.12 -4.77
C TRP A 175 20.61 -0.32 -4.32
N THR A 176 20.00 -0.65 -3.19
CA THR A 176 19.98 -2.00 -2.62
C THR A 176 18.54 -2.55 -2.67
N TRP A 177 18.44 -3.84 -2.96
CA TRP A 177 17.16 -4.56 -3.04
C TRP A 177 17.34 -6.00 -2.58
N GLU A 178 16.23 -6.65 -2.32
CA GLU A 178 16.19 -8.07 -2.00
C GLU A 178 15.10 -8.75 -2.84
N ARG A 179 15.38 -9.93 -3.36
CA ARG A 179 14.37 -10.75 -4.00
C ARG A 179 13.48 -11.40 -2.94
N SER A 180 12.19 -11.54 -3.27
CA SER A 180 11.28 -12.31 -2.43
C SER A 180 11.69 -13.78 -2.39
N ALA A 181 11.63 -14.39 -1.20
CA ALA A 181 11.88 -15.81 -1.03
C ALA A 181 10.74 -16.70 -1.59
N VAL A 182 9.55 -16.11 -1.83
CA VAL A 182 8.34 -16.87 -2.23
C VAL A 182 7.83 -16.51 -3.62
N LEU A 183 8.35 -15.44 -4.24
CA LEU A 183 7.95 -15.01 -5.57
C LEU A 183 9.15 -14.38 -6.29
N THR A 184 9.71 -15.12 -7.26
CA THR A 184 10.95 -14.73 -7.96
C THR A 184 10.85 -13.41 -8.71
N ASP A 185 9.64 -13.00 -9.10
CA ASP A 185 9.36 -11.77 -9.83
C ASP A 185 9.13 -10.56 -8.90
N ALA A 186 9.31 -10.72 -7.60
CA ALA A 186 9.11 -9.66 -6.62
C ALA A 186 10.43 -9.20 -6.01
N LEU A 187 10.66 -7.86 -6.00
CA LEU A 187 11.83 -7.21 -5.40
C LEU A 187 11.37 -6.24 -4.30
N ALA A 188 11.98 -6.30 -3.12
CA ALA A 188 11.85 -5.27 -2.10
C ALA A 188 12.99 -4.25 -2.27
N LEU A 189 12.68 -3.02 -2.63
CA LEU A 189 13.67 -1.95 -2.67
C LEU A 189 13.97 -1.49 -1.24
N ARG A 190 15.24 -1.58 -0.84
CA ARG A 190 15.71 -1.20 0.51
C ARG A 190 16.21 0.24 0.56
N THR A 191 16.65 0.78 -0.56
CA THR A 191 17.05 2.20 -0.69
C THR A 191 15.81 3.09 -0.78
N GLU A 192 15.82 4.22 -0.08
CA GLU A 192 14.79 5.27 -0.23
C GLU A 192 15.02 6.03 -1.54
N ALA A 193 14.36 5.59 -2.60
CA ALA A 193 14.53 6.12 -3.94
C ALA A 193 13.21 6.28 -4.68
N ASP A 194 13.20 7.13 -5.69
CA ASP A 194 12.07 7.31 -6.61
C ASP A 194 12.27 6.44 -7.85
N VAL A 195 11.61 5.28 -7.87
CA VAL A 195 11.69 4.33 -8.99
C VAL A 195 11.12 4.88 -10.30
N THR A 196 10.27 5.92 -10.24
CA THR A 196 9.68 6.51 -11.45
C THR A 196 10.69 7.23 -12.34
N THR A 197 11.89 7.50 -11.80
CA THR A 197 13.01 8.09 -12.52
C THR A 197 13.82 7.08 -13.34
N THR A 198 13.61 5.77 -13.12
CA THR A 198 14.34 4.70 -13.80
C THR A 198 13.85 4.46 -15.22
N ASN A 199 14.71 3.88 -16.07
CA ASN A 199 14.29 3.38 -17.37
C ASN A 199 13.36 2.17 -17.20
N ALA A 200 13.67 1.29 -16.26
CA ALA A 200 12.82 0.14 -15.93
C ALA A 200 11.36 0.54 -15.68
N TRP A 201 11.12 1.65 -14.95
CA TRP A 201 9.76 2.17 -14.76
C TRP A 201 9.18 2.76 -16.05
N LYS A 202 9.93 3.61 -16.75
CA LYS A 202 9.47 4.29 -17.96
C LYS A 202 9.12 3.31 -19.09
N GLU A 203 9.82 2.19 -19.13
CA GLU A 203 9.62 1.11 -20.10
C GLU A 203 8.59 0.06 -19.62
N GLY A 204 8.05 0.19 -18.42
CA GLY A 204 7.08 -0.75 -17.88
C GLY A 204 7.65 -2.10 -17.45
N SER A 205 8.99 -2.21 -17.33
CA SER A 205 9.67 -3.45 -16.87
C SER A 205 9.46 -3.73 -15.39
N ILE A 206 9.04 -2.73 -14.61
CA ILE A 206 8.65 -2.85 -13.21
C ILE A 206 7.31 -2.18 -12.92
N GLU A 207 6.59 -2.73 -11.96
CA GLU A 207 5.36 -2.17 -11.40
C GLU A 207 5.47 -2.07 -9.88
N ILE A 208 4.99 -0.96 -9.29
CA ILE A 208 4.86 -0.84 -7.84
C ILE A 208 3.63 -1.64 -7.43
N GLN A 209 3.85 -2.76 -6.74
CA GLN A 209 2.79 -3.60 -6.21
C GLN A 209 3.28 -4.32 -4.96
N ASP A 210 2.51 -4.23 -3.87
CA ASP A 210 2.83 -4.95 -2.64
C ASP A 210 2.92 -6.47 -2.87
N LEU A 211 3.83 -7.14 -2.15
CA LEU A 211 4.06 -8.58 -2.33
C LEU A 211 2.79 -9.40 -2.05
N GLY A 212 2.04 -9.09 -0.98
CA GLY A 212 0.80 -9.80 -0.69
C GLY A 212 -0.22 -9.66 -1.81
N SER A 213 -0.30 -8.47 -2.42
CA SER A 213 -1.14 -8.27 -3.62
C SER A 213 -0.68 -9.13 -4.81
N GLN A 214 0.63 -9.33 -4.98
CA GLN A 214 1.18 -10.20 -6.03
C GLN A 214 0.87 -11.68 -5.75
N LEU A 215 0.96 -12.10 -4.49
CA LEU A 215 0.70 -13.48 -4.04
C LEU A 215 -0.73 -13.93 -4.32
N ILE A 216 -1.72 -13.03 -4.31
CA ILE A 216 -3.12 -13.35 -4.63
C ILE A 216 -3.22 -14.11 -5.95
N LEU A 217 -2.71 -13.54 -7.04
CA LEU A 217 -2.80 -14.16 -8.37
C LEU A 217 -1.80 -15.32 -8.55
N ALA A 218 -0.65 -15.26 -7.88
CA ALA A 218 0.31 -16.36 -7.90
C ALA A 218 -0.24 -17.64 -7.27
N SER A 219 -1.21 -17.53 -6.35
CA SER A 219 -1.77 -18.68 -5.62
C SER A 219 -2.94 -19.39 -6.32
N VAL A 220 -3.51 -18.81 -7.38
CA VAL A 220 -4.78 -19.30 -7.93
C VAL A 220 -4.64 -20.07 -9.25
N GLY A 221 -3.42 -20.28 -9.75
CA GLY A 221 -3.17 -21.10 -10.94
C GLY A 221 -3.81 -20.53 -12.21
N ILE A 222 -3.31 -19.38 -12.64
CA ILE A 222 -3.73 -18.75 -13.89
C ILE A 222 -3.16 -19.53 -15.07
N GLU A 223 -4.04 -20.04 -15.95
CA GLU A 223 -3.65 -20.75 -17.17
C GLU A 223 -3.43 -19.75 -18.32
N PRO A 224 -2.31 -19.83 -19.06
CA PRO A 224 -2.08 -19.00 -20.25
C PRO A 224 -3.19 -19.17 -21.30
N GLY A 225 -3.42 -18.13 -22.11
CA GLY A 225 -4.38 -18.13 -23.21
C GLY A 225 -5.84 -17.98 -22.82
N ARG A 226 -6.15 -17.87 -21.53
CA ARG A 226 -7.52 -17.74 -21.01
C ARG A 226 -8.03 -16.31 -21.07
N ARG A 227 -9.36 -16.16 -20.99
CA ARG A 227 -10.05 -14.87 -20.91
C ARG A 227 -10.53 -14.59 -19.49
N TRP A 228 -10.07 -13.47 -18.92
CA TRP A 228 -10.39 -13.07 -17.56
C TRP A 228 -11.11 -11.73 -17.49
N LEU A 229 -11.96 -11.58 -16.47
CA LEU A 229 -12.55 -10.30 -16.05
C LEU A 229 -11.89 -9.87 -14.74
N ASP A 230 -11.35 -8.66 -14.71
CA ASP A 230 -10.99 -7.95 -13.46
C ASP A 230 -12.12 -7.00 -13.14
N ALA A 231 -12.99 -7.38 -12.22
CA ALA A 231 -14.26 -6.73 -11.92
C ALA A 231 -14.14 -5.48 -11.05
N CYS A 232 -12.97 -5.28 -10.43
CA CYS A 232 -12.66 -4.13 -9.59
C CYS A 232 -11.23 -3.65 -9.87
N ALA A 233 -10.93 -3.37 -11.13
CA ALA A 233 -9.58 -3.22 -11.66
C ALA A 233 -8.76 -2.10 -11.00
N GLY A 234 -9.41 -1.07 -10.47
CA GLY A 234 -8.73 0.09 -9.92
C GLY A 234 -7.74 0.69 -10.91
N ALA A 235 -6.55 1.01 -10.42
CA ALA A 235 -5.44 1.52 -11.23
C ALA A 235 -4.67 0.40 -11.97
N GLY A 236 -5.15 -0.85 -11.98
CA GLY A 236 -4.66 -1.92 -12.84
C GLY A 236 -3.51 -2.76 -12.31
N GLY A 237 -3.17 -2.70 -11.02
CA GLY A 237 -2.07 -3.49 -10.48
C GLY A 237 -2.21 -4.99 -10.75
N LYS A 238 -3.38 -5.55 -10.43
CA LYS A 238 -3.73 -6.96 -10.69
C LYS A 238 -4.09 -7.22 -12.15
N THR A 239 -4.75 -6.28 -12.83
CA THR A 239 -5.01 -6.37 -14.28
C THR A 239 -3.75 -6.61 -15.09
N LEU A 240 -2.69 -5.80 -14.85
CA LEU A 240 -1.39 -5.93 -15.52
C LEU A 240 -0.69 -7.25 -15.15
N GLN A 241 -0.86 -7.73 -13.92
CA GLN A 241 -0.35 -9.03 -13.50
C GLN A 241 -1.08 -10.19 -14.20
N LEU A 242 -2.41 -10.13 -14.29
CA LEU A 242 -3.23 -11.07 -15.04
C LEU A 242 -2.80 -11.14 -16.50
N ALA A 243 -2.70 -9.97 -17.17
CA ALA A 243 -2.30 -9.91 -18.57
C ALA A 243 -0.93 -10.57 -18.81
N ARG A 244 0.04 -10.38 -17.89
CA ARG A 244 1.34 -11.06 -17.96
C ARG A 244 1.22 -12.59 -17.80
N LEU A 245 0.46 -13.04 -16.80
CA LEU A 245 0.28 -14.47 -16.53
C LEU A 245 -0.45 -15.19 -17.66
N LEU A 246 -1.40 -14.52 -18.30
CA LEU A 246 -2.17 -15.04 -19.42
C LEU A 246 -1.37 -15.12 -20.72
N GLY A 247 -0.33 -14.32 -20.87
CA GLY A 247 0.51 -14.30 -22.08
C GLY A 247 -0.24 -13.80 -23.33
N ALA A 248 0.44 -13.78 -24.49
CA ALA A 248 -0.05 -13.19 -25.75
C ALA A 248 -1.42 -13.69 -26.21
N ALA A 249 -1.71 -14.98 -26.00
CA ALA A 249 -2.97 -15.59 -26.41
C ALA A 249 -4.15 -15.30 -25.47
N GLY A 250 -3.89 -14.70 -24.29
CA GLY A 250 -4.91 -14.41 -23.30
C GLY A 250 -5.46 -13.00 -23.38
N SER A 251 -6.52 -12.74 -22.63
CA SER A 251 -7.13 -11.42 -22.55
C SER A 251 -7.71 -11.12 -21.16
N VAL A 252 -7.64 -9.84 -20.78
CA VAL A 252 -8.26 -9.32 -19.56
C VAL A 252 -9.21 -8.19 -19.92
N ASP A 253 -10.47 -8.36 -19.55
CA ASP A 253 -11.44 -7.28 -19.53
C ASP A 253 -11.38 -6.61 -18.14
N ALA A 254 -11.13 -5.31 -18.10
CA ALA A 254 -10.99 -4.54 -16.87
C ALA A 254 -12.17 -3.61 -16.67
N PHE A 255 -12.82 -3.74 -15.52
CA PHE A 255 -13.96 -2.92 -15.12
C PHE A 255 -13.72 -2.26 -13.76
N ASP A 256 -14.06 -0.98 -13.63
CA ASP A 256 -14.14 -0.24 -12.36
C ASP A 256 -15.15 0.89 -12.51
N ILE A 257 -15.90 1.19 -11.46
CA ILE A 257 -16.89 2.30 -11.45
C ILE A 257 -16.21 3.68 -11.46
N ARG A 258 -14.91 3.74 -11.11
CA ARG A 258 -14.13 4.97 -11.03
C ARG A 258 -13.37 5.21 -12.34
N ALA A 259 -13.89 6.10 -13.16
CA ALA A 259 -13.26 6.44 -14.44
C ALA A 259 -11.80 6.89 -14.31
N SER A 260 -11.47 7.68 -13.27
CA SER A 260 -10.10 8.13 -13.02
C SER A 260 -9.12 6.99 -12.73
N ALA A 261 -9.57 5.91 -12.09
CA ALA A 261 -8.76 4.72 -11.85
C ALA A 261 -8.49 3.96 -13.18
N LEU A 262 -9.50 3.85 -14.04
CA LEU A 262 -9.34 3.28 -15.37
C LEU A 262 -8.44 4.14 -16.29
N ASP A 263 -8.42 5.45 -16.13
CA ASP A 263 -7.48 6.33 -16.85
C ASP A 263 -6.04 6.08 -16.41
N GLU A 264 -5.80 5.83 -15.12
CA GLU A 264 -4.48 5.43 -14.62
C GLU A 264 -4.08 4.04 -15.18
N LEU A 265 -4.98 3.06 -15.17
CA LEU A 265 -4.76 1.76 -15.80
C LEU A 265 -4.37 1.93 -17.29
N ARG A 266 -5.09 2.79 -18.02
CA ARG A 266 -4.79 3.06 -19.44
C ARG A 266 -3.39 3.63 -19.63
N GLN A 267 -2.97 4.57 -18.79
CA GLN A 267 -1.62 5.13 -18.82
C GLN A 267 -0.55 4.07 -18.54
N ARG A 268 -0.77 3.21 -17.54
CA ARG A 268 0.15 2.12 -17.17
C ARG A 268 0.25 1.07 -18.28
N SER A 269 -0.87 0.65 -18.86
CA SER A 269 -0.90 -0.28 -19.98
C SER A 269 -0.17 0.29 -21.22
N ASN A 270 -0.41 1.56 -21.56
CA ASN A 270 0.26 2.25 -22.65
C ASN A 270 1.78 2.37 -22.45
N ARG A 271 2.25 2.48 -21.21
CA ARG A 271 3.68 2.51 -20.87
C ARG A 271 4.38 1.22 -21.31
N ILE A 272 3.76 0.08 -21.04
CA ILE A 272 4.25 -1.24 -21.45
C ILE A 272 4.20 -1.37 -22.98
N ALA A 273 3.08 -1.05 -23.62
CA ALA A 273 2.86 -1.22 -25.05
C ALA A 273 3.77 -0.34 -25.92
N ARG A 274 4.16 0.84 -25.44
CA ARG A 274 5.00 1.79 -26.18
C ARG A 274 6.49 1.53 -26.08
N SER A 275 6.94 0.65 -25.21
CA SER A 275 8.35 0.35 -25.06
C SER A 275 8.84 -0.58 -26.18
N PRO A 276 9.63 -0.10 -27.15
CA PRO A 276 10.15 -0.95 -28.24
C PRO A 276 11.14 -2.01 -27.74
N ARG A 277 11.64 -1.86 -26.52
CA ARG A 277 12.60 -2.77 -25.88
C ARG A 277 11.95 -3.63 -24.80
N HIS A 278 10.62 -3.58 -24.65
CA HIS A 278 9.98 -4.38 -23.61
C HIS A 278 10.09 -5.87 -23.96
N PRO A 279 10.74 -6.71 -23.14
CA PRO A 279 11.03 -8.11 -23.48
C PRO A 279 9.77 -8.95 -23.71
N LEU A 280 8.62 -8.49 -23.26
CA LEU A 280 7.33 -9.17 -23.47
C LEU A 280 6.66 -8.79 -24.80
N ASN A 281 7.18 -7.82 -25.56
CA ASN A 281 6.62 -7.49 -26.89
C ASN A 281 6.75 -8.68 -27.86
N ASP A 282 7.80 -9.50 -27.75
CA ASP A 282 8.03 -10.68 -28.57
C ASP A 282 7.34 -11.94 -28.04
N ARG A 283 7.06 -12.02 -26.73
CA ARG A 283 6.36 -13.14 -26.08
C ARG A 283 4.93 -12.82 -25.69
N GLY A 284 4.53 -11.56 -25.86
CA GLY A 284 3.19 -11.04 -25.64
C GLY A 284 2.76 -11.02 -24.17
N ILE A 285 2.20 -9.88 -23.77
CA ILE A 285 1.23 -9.83 -22.65
C ILE A 285 -0.16 -9.98 -23.25
N GLY A 286 -1.08 -10.53 -22.45
CA GLY A 286 -2.49 -10.64 -22.84
C GLY A 286 -3.09 -9.26 -23.18
N THR A 287 -4.02 -9.28 -24.10
CA THR A 287 -4.76 -8.07 -24.47
C THR A 287 -5.53 -7.52 -23.27
N ILE A 288 -5.39 -6.23 -22.97
CA ILE A 288 -6.17 -5.56 -21.93
C ILE A 288 -7.23 -4.71 -22.62
N ARG A 289 -8.50 -5.01 -22.34
CA ARG A 289 -9.65 -4.23 -22.78
C ARG A 289 -10.28 -3.54 -21.58
N ILE A 290 -10.24 -2.22 -21.57
CA ILE A 290 -10.92 -1.43 -20.53
C ILE A 290 -12.35 -1.27 -20.96
N LEU A 291 -13.26 -1.86 -20.17
CA LEU A 291 -14.68 -1.81 -20.46
C LEU A 291 -15.24 -0.41 -20.17
N PRO A 292 -16.13 0.11 -21.04
CA PRO A 292 -16.95 1.27 -20.68
C PRO A 292 -17.86 0.91 -19.49
N PRO A 293 -18.62 1.87 -18.93
CA PRO A 293 -19.61 1.60 -17.87
C PRO A 293 -20.68 0.56 -18.25
N ALA A 294 -20.70 0.09 -19.49
CA ALA A 294 -21.50 -1.01 -19.97
C ALA A 294 -20.95 -2.35 -19.45
N SER A 295 -21.86 -3.30 -19.25
CA SER A 295 -21.62 -4.59 -18.62
C SER A 295 -20.59 -5.45 -19.34
N PRO A 296 -19.89 -6.36 -18.62
CA PRO A 296 -19.14 -7.46 -19.22
C PRO A 296 -20.03 -8.26 -20.19
N GLU A 297 -19.41 -8.90 -21.18
CA GLU A 297 -20.11 -9.68 -22.20
C GLU A 297 -19.57 -11.12 -22.27
N GLY A 298 -20.47 -12.07 -22.38
CA GLY A 298 -20.13 -13.49 -22.53
C GLY A 298 -19.61 -14.11 -21.23
N ALA A 299 -19.10 -15.34 -21.33
CA ALA A 299 -18.51 -16.05 -20.20
C ALA A 299 -16.99 -15.90 -20.17
N TYR A 300 -16.43 -15.89 -18.97
CA TYR A 300 -14.98 -15.82 -18.72
C TYR A 300 -14.47 -17.12 -18.11
N ASP A 301 -13.23 -17.48 -18.45
CA ASP A 301 -12.53 -18.59 -17.79
C ASP A 301 -12.16 -18.25 -16.35
N GLY A 302 -12.07 -16.96 -16.03
CA GLY A 302 -11.87 -16.49 -14.67
C GLY A 302 -12.39 -15.08 -14.44
N VAL A 303 -12.86 -14.83 -13.22
CA VAL A 303 -13.30 -13.52 -12.74
C VAL A 303 -12.57 -13.21 -11.44
N LEU A 304 -11.90 -12.06 -11.41
CA LEU A 304 -11.27 -11.52 -10.21
C LEU A 304 -12.16 -10.42 -9.62
N VAL A 305 -12.51 -10.57 -8.37
CA VAL A 305 -13.20 -9.56 -7.56
C VAL A 305 -12.24 -9.11 -6.45
N ASP A 306 -11.31 -8.18 -6.77
CA ASP A 306 -10.46 -7.49 -5.79
C ASP A 306 -11.27 -6.38 -5.14
N ALA A 307 -12.09 -6.74 -4.17
CA ALA A 307 -13.20 -5.94 -3.71
C ALA A 307 -12.77 -4.69 -2.90
N PRO A 308 -13.49 -3.57 -3.04
CA PRO A 308 -13.30 -2.45 -2.13
C PRO A 308 -13.58 -2.90 -0.69
N CYS A 309 -12.71 -2.51 0.24
CA CYS A 309 -12.71 -2.98 1.62
C CYS A 309 -12.26 -1.89 2.60
N SER A 310 -12.26 -2.19 3.90
CA SER A 310 -11.79 -1.30 4.96
C SER A 310 -10.31 -0.93 4.83
N GLY A 311 -9.51 -1.78 4.17
CA GLY A 311 -8.07 -1.61 4.04
C GLY A 311 -7.31 -1.87 5.34
N SER A 312 -7.88 -2.63 6.29
CA SER A 312 -7.25 -2.90 7.59
C SER A 312 -5.91 -3.63 7.48
N GLY A 313 -5.67 -4.39 6.41
CA GLY A 313 -4.39 -5.01 6.11
C GLY A 313 -3.30 -4.01 5.68
N THR A 314 -3.66 -2.78 5.31
CA THR A 314 -2.73 -1.76 4.83
C THR A 314 -2.34 -0.72 5.89
N TRP A 315 -2.64 -0.94 7.17
CA TRP A 315 -2.38 0.04 8.24
C TRP A 315 -0.91 0.44 8.37
N ARG A 316 0.02 -0.42 8.00
CA ARG A 316 1.45 -0.08 7.95
C ARG A 316 1.79 0.98 6.89
N ARG A 317 1.10 0.98 5.75
CA ARG A 317 1.24 1.93 4.64
C ARG A 317 0.32 3.13 4.79
N SER A 318 -0.88 2.89 5.26
CA SER A 318 -1.96 3.86 5.43
C SER A 318 -2.41 3.95 6.90
N PRO A 319 -1.53 4.38 7.83
CA PRO A 319 -1.78 4.28 9.27
C PRO A 319 -2.97 5.11 9.75
N HIS A 320 -3.39 6.13 8.99
CA HIS A 320 -4.58 6.91 9.28
C HIS A 320 -5.86 6.07 9.22
N LEU A 321 -5.93 5.06 8.34
CA LEU A 321 -7.09 4.17 8.24
C LEU A 321 -7.38 3.46 9.57
N LYS A 322 -6.35 3.12 10.32
CA LYS A 322 -6.48 2.50 11.65
C LYS A 322 -7.33 3.31 12.62
N TRP A 323 -7.29 4.63 12.52
CA TRP A 323 -7.95 5.56 13.44
C TRP A 323 -9.31 6.07 12.98
N ILE A 324 -9.61 5.89 11.69
CA ILE A 324 -10.87 6.35 11.09
C ILE A 324 -11.83 5.22 10.72
N THR A 325 -11.33 4.00 10.56
CA THR A 325 -12.17 2.83 10.28
C THR A 325 -13.01 2.48 11.51
N THR A 326 -14.27 2.18 11.29
CA THR A 326 -15.25 1.77 12.31
C THR A 326 -15.86 0.42 11.97
N GLU A 327 -16.47 -0.26 12.94
CA GLU A 327 -17.21 -1.52 12.71
C GLU A 327 -18.32 -1.34 11.66
N GLY A 328 -19.07 -0.24 11.72
CA GLY A 328 -20.10 0.05 10.75
C GLY A 328 -19.61 0.27 9.32
N GLU A 329 -18.35 0.71 9.14
CA GLU A 329 -17.74 0.79 7.81
C GLU A 329 -17.34 -0.60 7.30
N ILE A 330 -16.85 -1.48 8.18
CA ILE A 330 -16.58 -2.88 7.85
C ILE A 330 -17.88 -3.59 7.43
N ASP A 331 -18.97 -3.39 8.17
CA ASP A 331 -20.26 -4.00 7.84
C ASP A 331 -20.80 -3.53 6.50
N ARG A 332 -20.69 -2.22 6.19
CA ARG A 332 -21.05 -1.68 4.86
C ARG A 332 -20.18 -2.23 3.75
N ALA A 333 -18.87 -2.35 3.99
CA ALA A 333 -17.95 -2.94 3.03
C ALA A 333 -18.29 -4.41 2.77
N ALA A 334 -18.55 -5.19 3.81
CA ALA A 334 -18.93 -6.60 3.71
C ALA A 334 -20.26 -6.77 2.94
N ALA A 335 -21.26 -5.91 3.17
CA ALA A 335 -22.51 -5.93 2.42
C ALA A 335 -22.29 -5.64 0.92
N LEU A 336 -21.47 -4.65 0.57
CA LEU A 336 -21.10 -4.36 -0.81
C LEU A 336 -20.33 -5.52 -1.45
N GLN A 337 -19.41 -6.14 -0.71
CA GLN A 337 -18.61 -7.28 -1.17
C GLN A 337 -19.46 -8.50 -1.51
N ARG A 338 -20.50 -8.80 -0.70
CA ARG A 338 -21.49 -9.85 -1.01
C ARG A 338 -22.18 -9.58 -2.34
N THR A 339 -22.66 -8.35 -2.53
CA THR A 339 -23.31 -7.93 -3.77
C THR A 339 -22.38 -8.08 -4.97
N LEU A 340 -21.14 -7.57 -4.87
CA LEU A 340 -20.16 -7.65 -5.95
C LEU A 340 -19.81 -9.11 -6.29
N LEU A 341 -19.60 -9.95 -5.28
CA LEU A 341 -19.26 -11.35 -5.49
C LEU A 341 -20.40 -12.11 -6.19
N ALA A 342 -21.63 -11.90 -5.77
CA ALA A 342 -22.83 -12.48 -6.41
C ALA A 342 -23.02 -11.93 -7.83
N ASP A 343 -22.93 -10.62 -8.03
CA ASP A 343 -23.13 -9.99 -9.34
C ASP A 343 -22.11 -10.44 -10.38
N PHE A 344 -20.84 -10.53 -9.99
CA PHE A 344 -19.77 -10.90 -10.92
C PHE A 344 -19.60 -12.41 -11.10
N SER A 345 -20.10 -13.23 -10.17
CA SER A 345 -20.05 -14.69 -10.29
C SER A 345 -20.80 -15.22 -11.52
N ARG A 346 -21.85 -14.56 -11.97
CA ARG A 346 -22.63 -14.93 -13.16
C ARG A 346 -21.82 -14.94 -14.46
N TRP A 347 -20.72 -14.19 -14.50
CA TRP A 347 -19.85 -14.10 -15.66
C TRP A 347 -18.80 -15.21 -15.72
N VAL A 348 -18.67 -16.02 -14.68
CA VAL A 348 -17.79 -17.20 -14.67
C VAL A 348 -18.40 -18.29 -15.52
N GLY A 349 -17.68 -18.78 -16.55
CA GLY A 349 -18.11 -19.90 -17.36
C GLY A 349 -18.06 -21.23 -16.60
N PRO A 350 -18.71 -22.30 -17.12
CA PRO A 350 -18.58 -23.65 -16.57
C PRO A 350 -17.10 -24.08 -16.47
N GLY A 351 -16.69 -24.64 -15.34
CA GLY A 351 -15.30 -24.97 -15.06
C GLY A 351 -14.38 -23.80 -14.75
N GLY A 352 -14.87 -22.56 -14.92
CA GLY A 352 -14.12 -21.31 -14.69
C GLY A 352 -13.86 -21.00 -13.22
N ARG A 353 -13.02 -20.02 -12.98
CA ARG A 353 -12.60 -19.59 -11.64
C ARG A 353 -13.25 -18.27 -11.21
N LEU A 354 -13.65 -18.20 -9.96
CA LEU A 354 -13.99 -16.96 -9.26
C LEU A 354 -12.97 -16.72 -8.16
N VAL A 355 -12.23 -15.63 -8.25
CA VAL A 355 -11.24 -15.24 -7.25
C VAL A 355 -11.76 -14.01 -6.51
N TYR A 356 -11.94 -14.16 -5.21
CA TYR A 356 -12.28 -13.08 -4.30
C TYR A 356 -11.06 -12.65 -3.51
N ALA A 357 -10.79 -11.35 -3.44
CA ALA A 357 -9.66 -10.81 -2.69
C ALA A 357 -10.00 -9.50 -2.00
N THR A 358 -9.34 -9.24 -0.87
CA THR A 358 -9.38 -7.96 -0.16
C THR A 358 -8.00 -7.62 0.42
N CYS A 359 -7.73 -6.34 0.67
CA CYS A 359 -6.65 -5.89 1.54
C CYS A 359 -7.15 -5.65 2.99
N SER A 360 -8.09 -6.46 3.45
CA SER A 360 -8.64 -6.43 4.81
C SER A 360 -8.16 -7.63 5.63
N LEU A 361 -7.98 -7.42 6.94
CA LEU A 361 -7.77 -8.48 7.92
C LEU A 361 -9.08 -8.91 8.60
N SER A 362 -10.20 -8.23 8.33
CA SER A 362 -11.46 -8.48 8.99
C SER A 362 -12.13 -9.76 8.51
N SER A 363 -12.43 -10.67 9.43
CA SER A 363 -13.22 -11.88 9.17
C SER A 363 -14.57 -11.60 8.52
N ARG A 364 -15.21 -10.46 8.87
CA ARG A 364 -16.51 -10.06 8.30
C ARG A 364 -16.41 -9.72 6.81
N GLU A 365 -15.27 -9.17 6.34
CA GLU A 365 -15.02 -8.84 4.94
C GLU A 365 -14.40 -10.01 4.15
N ASN A 366 -13.95 -11.05 4.82
CA ASN A 366 -13.17 -12.14 4.26
C ASN A 366 -13.97 -13.46 4.25
N GLU A 367 -13.67 -14.36 5.19
CA GLU A 367 -14.27 -15.69 5.23
C GLU A 367 -15.79 -15.68 5.40
N ALA A 368 -16.36 -14.69 6.08
CA ALA A 368 -17.81 -14.59 6.23
C ALA A 368 -18.50 -14.31 4.88
N VAL A 369 -17.96 -13.40 4.07
CA VAL A 369 -18.49 -13.12 2.71
C VAL A 369 -18.43 -14.36 1.83
N VAL A 370 -17.32 -15.09 1.86
CA VAL A 370 -17.14 -16.32 1.04
C VAL A 370 -18.05 -17.45 1.53
N ALA A 371 -18.22 -17.60 2.84
CA ALA A 371 -19.10 -18.64 3.39
C ALA A 371 -20.58 -18.40 3.02
N GLU A 372 -21.06 -17.17 3.15
CA GLU A 372 -22.42 -16.81 2.74
C GLU A 372 -22.62 -16.99 1.23
N PHE A 373 -21.61 -16.61 0.41
CA PHE A 373 -21.66 -16.83 -1.03
C PHE A 373 -21.80 -18.32 -1.37
N LEU A 374 -20.94 -19.17 -0.82
CA LEU A 374 -20.98 -20.62 -1.08
C LEU A 374 -22.28 -21.28 -0.59
N ALA A 375 -22.89 -20.77 0.48
CA ALA A 375 -24.18 -21.26 0.95
C ALA A 375 -25.33 -20.93 0.00
N ALA A 376 -25.26 -19.80 -0.72
CA ALA A 376 -26.26 -19.34 -1.66
C ALA A 376 -26.04 -19.83 -3.11
N HIS A 377 -24.82 -20.22 -3.46
CA HIS A 377 -24.38 -20.55 -4.82
C HIS A 377 -23.76 -21.95 -4.87
N GLY A 378 -24.61 -22.99 -4.79
CA GLY A 378 -24.19 -24.39 -4.75
C GLY A 378 -23.47 -24.89 -6.01
N GLU A 379 -23.50 -24.10 -7.09
CA GLU A 379 -22.74 -24.34 -8.32
C GLU A 379 -21.25 -23.99 -8.18
N PHE A 380 -20.83 -23.35 -7.08
CA PHE A 380 -19.42 -23.08 -6.80
C PHE A 380 -18.88 -23.95 -5.68
N GLU A 381 -17.60 -24.27 -5.77
CA GLU A 381 -16.85 -25.03 -4.77
C GLU A 381 -15.46 -24.42 -4.55
N PRO A 382 -14.82 -24.57 -3.38
CA PRO A 382 -13.43 -24.16 -3.18
C PRO A 382 -12.50 -24.80 -4.18
N ALA A 383 -11.64 -24.01 -4.82
CA ALA A 383 -10.64 -24.50 -5.75
C ALA A 383 -9.30 -24.78 -5.02
N PRO A 384 -8.51 -25.77 -5.47
CA PRO A 384 -7.22 -26.06 -4.88
C PRO A 384 -6.22 -24.92 -5.07
N TRP A 385 -5.34 -24.74 -4.09
CA TRP A 385 -4.20 -23.83 -4.15
C TRP A 385 -3.09 -24.43 -5.02
N THR A 386 -2.48 -23.60 -5.86
CA THR A 386 -1.48 -24.08 -6.83
C THR A 386 -0.05 -23.75 -6.44
N GLN A 387 0.17 -22.77 -5.55
CA GLN A 387 1.50 -22.46 -5.03
C GLN A 387 1.49 -22.48 -3.51
N PRO A 388 2.37 -23.27 -2.88
CA PRO A 388 2.49 -23.30 -1.44
C PRO A 388 3.30 -22.09 -0.95
N PHE A 389 2.65 -21.11 -0.40
CA PHE A 389 3.24 -20.15 0.51
C PHE A 389 2.45 -20.20 1.82
N GLU A 390 3.11 -19.83 2.91
CA GLU A 390 2.44 -19.87 4.20
C GLU A 390 1.42 -18.73 4.32
N ALA A 391 0.17 -19.12 4.46
CA ALA A 391 -0.95 -18.25 4.74
C ALA A 391 -1.89 -18.94 5.71
N LEU A 392 -2.54 -18.18 6.56
CA LEU A 392 -3.46 -18.71 7.55
C LEU A 392 -4.75 -19.17 6.85
N ALA A 393 -5.15 -20.44 7.04
CA ALA A 393 -6.41 -20.94 6.53
C ALA A 393 -7.59 -20.22 7.21
N ARG A 394 -8.52 -19.69 6.40
CA ARG A 394 -9.72 -18.98 6.85
C ARG A 394 -10.92 -19.43 6.00
N GLY A 395 -11.69 -20.38 6.52
CA GLY A 395 -12.77 -21.00 5.75
C GLY A 395 -12.27 -21.54 4.41
N ALA A 396 -12.91 -21.17 3.32
CA ALA A 396 -12.50 -21.53 1.96
C ALA A 396 -11.36 -20.65 1.39
N GLY A 397 -10.83 -19.70 2.18
CA GLY A 397 -9.79 -18.77 1.76
C GLY A 397 -8.52 -18.86 2.60
N ARG A 398 -7.62 -17.90 2.33
CA ARG A 398 -6.33 -17.75 2.98
C ARG A 398 -6.08 -16.31 3.37
N LEU A 399 -5.60 -16.09 4.60
CA LEU A 399 -5.17 -14.79 5.11
C LEU A 399 -3.65 -14.71 5.10
N ILE A 400 -3.11 -13.74 4.37
CA ILE A 400 -1.69 -13.40 4.34
C ILE A 400 -1.47 -12.34 5.41
N LEU A 401 -0.68 -12.68 6.44
CA LEU A 401 -0.39 -11.78 7.55
C LEU A 401 0.86 -10.94 7.28
N PRO A 402 0.90 -9.67 7.74
CA PRO A 402 2.00 -8.74 7.49
C PRO A 402 3.39 -9.21 7.92
N SER A 403 3.49 -9.91 9.05
CA SER A 403 4.78 -10.32 9.61
C SER A 403 5.48 -11.39 8.75
N ARG A 404 4.70 -12.18 8.01
CA ARG A 404 5.21 -13.39 7.35
C ARG A 404 6.18 -13.09 6.21
N TYR A 405 5.87 -12.07 5.40
CA TYR A 405 6.63 -11.75 4.19
C TYR A 405 7.00 -10.26 4.09
N ASP A 406 6.94 -9.53 5.20
CA ASP A 406 7.14 -8.08 5.23
C ASP A 406 6.24 -7.35 4.20
N THR A 407 4.97 -7.71 4.16
CA THR A 407 3.96 -7.25 3.20
C THR A 407 2.76 -6.61 3.91
N ASP A 408 1.82 -6.03 3.19
CA ASP A 408 0.50 -5.70 3.72
C ASP A 408 -0.33 -6.98 3.98
N GLY A 409 -1.40 -6.87 4.76
CA GLY A 409 -2.33 -7.96 4.98
C GLY A 409 -3.31 -8.12 3.82
N PHE A 410 -3.53 -9.37 3.38
CA PHE A 410 -4.48 -9.70 2.31
C PHE A 410 -5.24 -10.98 2.61
N PHE A 411 -6.45 -11.03 2.10
CA PHE A 411 -7.22 -12.25 2.04
C PHE A 411 -7.46 -12.64 0.57
N VAL A 412 -7.50 -13.94 0.30
CA VAL A 412 -7.85 -14.47 -1.02
C VAL A 412 -8.63 -15.78 -0.88
N ALA A 413 -9.68 -15.93 -1.67
CA ALA A 413 -10.38 -17.19 -1.87
C ALA A 413 -10.47 -17.48 -3.37
N SER A 414 -10.21 -18.73 -3.77
CA SER A 414 -10.36 -19.20 -5.13
C SER A 414 -11.46 -20.25 -5.16
N LEU A 415 -12.48 -20.00 -5.98
CA LEU A 415 -13.63 -20.87 -6.17
C LEU A 415 -13.69 -21.33 -7.62
N ARG A 416 -14.26 -22.50 -7.86
CA ARG A 416 -14.48 -23.04 -9.20
C ARG A 416 -15.97 -23.22 -9.43
N ARG A 417 -16.47 -22.83 -10.59
CA ARG A 417 -17.83 -23.16 -11.04
C ARG A 417 -17.85 -24.58 -11.57
N ARG A 418 -18.77 -25.38 -11.09
CA ARG A 418 -19.01 -26.76 -11.58
C ARG A 418 -19.54 -26.80 -12.99
#